data_2ad2a4d26c1b059b0c71b28552fd4e33
#
_entry.id   2ad2a4d26c1b059b0c71b28552fd4e33
#
_cell.length_a   1.000
_cell.length_b   1.000
_cell.length_c   1.000
_cell.angle_alpha   90.00
_cell.angle_beta   90.00
_cell.angle_gamma   90.00
#
_symmetry.space_group_name_H-M   'P 1'
#
loop_
_entity.id
_entity.type
_entity.pdbx_description
1 polymer ?
#
loop_
_entity_poly.entity_id
_entity_poly.type
_entity_poly.pdbx_seq_one_letter_code
_entity_poly.pdbx_strand_id
1 'polypeptide(L)'
;MKKAPSPLVSLIPIVVLVLLLFATIRTFGSDALSGGSQVSLLTTTAICILIGMVFYKIPWKDYELAITNNIAGVATAIIILLIIGALSGIWMISGVVPTLIYYGMQIIHPSFFLASTCIICALISVMTGSSWTTIATIGIALMGIGKAQGFEDGWIAGAIISGAYFGDKISPLSETTILASSITDTPLFRHIRYMMITTVPSLIITLIIFTVAGLSHDASNTQHIAEVATALNEKFHITP
;
A
#
# COMPACT_ATOMS: atom_id res chain seq x y z
N MET A 1 -19.36 30.14 21.49
CA MET A 1 -18.57 28.90 21.43
C MET A 1 -19.49 27.76 20.99
N LYS A 2 -19.26 27.13 19.83
CA LYS A 2 -20.03 25.94 19.40
C LYS A 2 -19.72 24.83 20.43
N LYS A 3 -20.73 24.22 21.04
CA LYS A 3 -20.55 23.08 21.97
C LYS A 3 -19.83 21.94 21.25
N ALA A 4 -18.76 21.44 21.81
CA ALA A 4 -18.12 20.23 21.33
C ALA A 4 -19.11 19.05 21.37
N PRO A 5 -19.09 18.14 20.38
CA PRO A 5 -19.96 16.98 20.39
C PRO A 5 -19.70 16.10 21.61
N SER A 6 -20.78 15.52 22.15
CA SER A 6 -20.62 14.57 23.27
C SER A 6 -19.90 13.32 22.77
N PRO A 7 -19.06 12.66 23.61
CA PRO A 7 -18.34 11.45 23.20
C PRO A 7 -19.25 10.35 22.65
N LEU A 8 -20.44 10.16 23.23
CA LEU A 8 -21.43 9.17 22.79
C LEU A 8 -21.94 9.45 21.37
N VAL A 9 -22.26 10.73 21.06
CA VAL A 9 -22.72 11.09 19.71
C VAL A 9 -21.60 10.96 18.69
N SER A 10 -20.36 11.25 19.07
CA SER A 10 -19.18 11.08 18.20
C SER A 10 -18.87 9.62 17.87
N LEU A 11 -19.27 8.67 18.70
CA LEU A 11 -19.09 7.24 18.46
C LEU A 11 -20.09 6.67 17.44
N ILE A 12 -21.26 7.30 17.25
CA ILE A 12 -22.32 6.81 16.35
C ILE A 12 -21.79 6.57 14.93
N PRO A 13 -21.14 7.54 14.25
CA PRO A 13 -20.61 7.31 12.90
C PRO A 13 -19.56 6.17 12.86
N ILE A 14 -18.75 6.02 13.88
CA ILE A 14 -17.73 4.96 13.95
C ILE A 14 -18.39 3.59 14.03
N VAL A 15 -19.40 3.43 14.91
CA VAL A 15 -20.15 2.17 15.03
C VAL A 15 -20.87 1.85 13.74
N VAL A 16 -21.52 2.84 13.12
CA VAL A 16 -22.21 2.67 11.82
C VAL A 16 -21.20 2.22 10.74
N LEU A 17 -20.04 2.85 10.66
CA LEU A 17 -18.98 2.48 9.70
C LEU A 17 -18.56 1.03 9.88
N VAL A 18 -18.26 0.63 11.12
CA VAL A 18 -17.84 -0.75 11.42
C VAL A 18 -18.91 -1.75 11.02
N LEU A 19 -20.18 -1.47 11.34
CA LEU A 19 -21.30 -2.35 10.98
C LEU A 19 -21.51 -2.44 9.46
N LEU A 20 -21.44 -1.31 8.75
CA LEU A 20 -21.56 -1.29 7.30
C LEU A 20 -20.40 -2.02 6.61
N LEU A 21 -19.15 -1.80 7.05
CA LEU A 21 -18.00 -2.51 6.50
C LEU A 21 -18.08 -4.02 6.78
N PHE A 22 -18.49 -4.41 7.99
CA PHE A 22 -18.70 -5.82 8.33
C PHE A 22 -19.77 -6.45 7.44
N ALA A 23 -20.92 -5.79 7.25
CA ALA A 23 -21.98 -6.25 6.37
C ALA A 23 -21.51 -6.35 4.91
N THR A 24 -20.76 -5.34 4.43
CA THR A 24 -20.20 -5.31 3.08
C THR A 24 -19.23 -6.47 2.85
N ILE A 25 -18.29 -6.71 3.76
CA ILE A 25 -17.33 -7.81 3.66
C ILE A 25 -18.06 -9.17 3.70
N ARG A 26 -19.06 -9.32 4.57
CA ARG A 26 -19.83 -10.56 4.68
C ARG A 26 -20.66 -10.84 3.43
N THR A 27 -21.14 -9.81 2.74
CA THR A 27 -22.01 -9.96 1.56
C THR A 27 -21.20 -10.14 0.27
N PHE A 28 -20.11 -9.39 0.11
CA PHE A 28 -19.34 -9.32 -1.13
C PHE A 28 -17.98 -10.03 -1.06
N GLY A 29 -17.54 -10.48 0.12
CA GLY A 29 -16.25 -11.17 0.28
C GLY A 29 -15.07 -10.34 -0.25
N SER A 30 -14.29 -10.91 -1.16
CA SER A 30 -13.15 -10.25 -1.82
C SER A 30 -13.56 -9.01 -2.64
N ASP A 31 -14.78 -9.00 -3.19
CA ASP A 31 -15.28 -7.91 -4.04
C ASP A 31 -15.75 -6.70 -3.22
N ALA A 32 -15.72 -6.78 -1.89
CA ALA A 32 -16.03 -5.65 -1.01
C ALA A 32 -15.18 -4.40 -1.30
N LEU A 33 -13.96 -4.57 -1.79
CA LEU A 33 -13.04 -3.49 -2.16
C LEU A 33 -13.36 -2.85 -3.52
N SER A 34 -14.15 -3.52 -4.36
CA SER A 34 -14.47 -3.07 -5.73
C SER A 34 -15.62 -2.05 -5.79
N GLY A 35 -16.00 -1.45 -4.64
CA GLY A 35 -17.04 -0.42 -4.55
C GLY A 35 -17.81 -0.43 -3.23
N GLY A 36 -18.06 -1.60 -2.64
CA GLY A 36 -18.88 -1.73 -1.43
C GLY A 36 -18.33 -0.96 -0.22
N SER A 37 -17.03 -0.98 -0.01
CA SER A 37 -16.36 -0.23 1.05
C SER A 37 -16.47 1.29 0.85
N GLN A 38 -16.35 1.76 -0.39
CA GLN A 38 -16.50 3.17 -0.74
C GLN A 38 -17.92 3.67 -0.46
N VAL A 39 -18.94 2.87 -0.82
CA VAL A 39 -20.35 3.19 -0.52
C VAL A 39 -20.57 3.24 1.00
N SER A 40 -19.99 2.32 1.75
CA SER A 40 -20.06 2.32 3.22
C SER A 40 -19.46 3.59 3.83
N LEU A 41 -18.31 4.05 3.32
CA LEU A 41 -17.67 5.29 3.76
C LEU A 41 -18.51 6.52 3.41
N LEU A 42 -19.04 6.61 2.19
CA LEU A 42 -19.91 7.72 1.76
C LEU A 42 -21.20 7.78 2.60
N THR A 43 -21.83 6.62 2.84
CA THR A 43 -23.04 6.54 3.66
C THR A 43 -22.76 6.99 5.09
N THR A 44 -21.66 6.55 5.68
CA THR A 44 -21.26 6.97 7.03
C THR A 44 -20.96 8.46 7.09
N THR A 45 -20.31 9.02 6.07
CA THR A 45 -20.06 10.45 5.95
C THR A 45 -21.36 11.23 5.88
N ALA A 46 -22.34 10.79 5.10
CA ALA A 46 -23.66 11.40 5.03
C ALA A 46 -24.36 11.39 6.40
N ILE A 47 -24.31 10.28 7.12
CA ILE A 47 -24.87 10.17 8.48
C ILE A 47 -24.16 11.13 9.44
N CYS A 48 -22.85 11.24 9.38
CA CYS A 48 -22.06 12.17 10.19
C CYS A 48 -22.47 13.62 9.93
N ILE A 49 -22.63 14.00 8.66
CA ILE A 49 -23.09 15.33 8.26
C ILE A 49 -24.52 15.59 8.79
N LEU A 50 -25.43 14.63 8.63
CA LEU A 50 -26.81 14.75 9.13
C LEU A 50 -26.85 14.95 10.65
N ILE A 51 -26.05 14.18 11.40
CA ILE A 51 -25.94 14.37 12.86
C ILE A 51 -25.46 15.78 13.18
N GLY A 52 -24.43 16.27 12.48
CA GLY A 52 -23.90 17.62 12.70
C GLY A 52 -24.91 18.73 12.34
N MET A 53 -25.69 18.55 11.27
CA MET A 53 -26.71 19.51 10.89
C MET A 53 -27.92 19.54 11.87
N VAL A 54 -28.37 18.35 12.29
CA VAL A 54 -29.59 18.22 13.14
C VAL A 54 -29.27 18.57 14.60
N PHE A 55 -28.25 17.98 15.18
CA PHE A 55 -27.93 18.11 16.61
C PHE A 55 -27.09 19.35 16.93
N TYR A 56 -26.16 19.72 16.05
CA TYR A 56 -25.18 20.79 16.29
C TYR A 56 -25.46 22.03 15.43
N LYS A 57 -26.47 21.98 14.57
CA LYS A 57 -26.89 23.10 13.69
C LYS A 57 -25.72 23.68 12.88
N ILE A 58 -24.82 22.82 12.42
CA ILE A 58 -23.71 23.21 11.56
C ILE A 58 -24.30 23.44 10.15
N PRO A 59 -24.09 24.62 9.53
CA PRO A 59 -24.63 24.90 8.21
C PRO A 59 -23.91 24.08 7.13
N TRP A 60 -24.61 23.72 6.08
CA TRP A 60 -24.06 22.97 4.94
C TRP A 60 -22.80 23.59 4.35
N LYS A 61 -22.75 24.92 4.30
CA LYS A 61 -21.59 25.66 3.78
C LYS A 61 -20.26 25.33 4.50
N ASP A 62 -20.31 25.07 5.82
CA ASP A 62 -19.13 24.69 6.60
C ASP A 62 -18.64 23.28 6.16
N TYR A 63 -19.54 22.36 5.86
CA TYR A 63 -19.21 21.02 5.35
C TYR A 63 -18.67 21.08 3.92
N GLU A 64 -19.31 21.84 3.05
CA GLU A 64 -18.84 22.05 1.68
C GLU A 64 -17.44 22.61 1.64
N LEU A 65 -17.15 23.62 2.45
CA LEU A 65 -15.81 24.20 2.57
C LEU A 65 -14.79 23.17 3.11
N ALA A 66 -15.16 22.40 4.13
CA ALA A 66 -14.30 21.36 4.68
C ALA A 66 -14.00 20.26 3.65
N ILE A 67 -14.99 19.80 2.91
CA ILE A 67 -14.84 18.79 1.84
C ILE A 67 -13.91 19.34 0.75
N THR A 68 -14.15 20.55 0.27
CA THR A 68 -13.36 21.18 -0.79
C THR A 68 -11.88 21.34 -0.36
N ASN A 69 -11.65 21.81 0.85
CA ASN A 69 -10.30 21.97 1.39
C ASN A 69 -9.56 20.62 1.56
N ASN A 70 -10.28 19.59 2.00
CA ASN A 70 -9.69 18.25 2.11
C ASN A 70 -9.35 17.67 0.73
N ILE A 71 -10.23 17.82 -0.27
CA ILE A 71 -9.95 17.38 -1.64
C ILE A 71 -8.74 18.14 -2.19
N ALA A 72 -8.66 19.45 -2.00
CA ALA A 72 -7.50 20.25 -2.42
C ALA A 72 -6.22 19.79 -1.73
N GLY A 73 -6.27 19.45 -0.45
CA GLY A 73 -5.13 18.94 0.32
C GLY A 73 -4.56 17.61 -0.19
N VAL A 74 -5.41 16.74 -0.75
CA VAL A 74 -4.99 15.43 -1.28
C VAL A 74 -4.84 15.41 -2.81
N ALA A 75 -5.14 16.50 -3.50
CA ALA A 75 -5.15 16.56 -4.97
C ALA A 75 -3.80 16.15 -5.58
N THR A 76 -2.70 16.61 -5.00
CA THR A 76 -1.35 16.27 -5.46
C THR A 76 -1.10 14.75 -5.37
N ALA A 77 -1.50 14.11 -4.28
CA ALA A 77 -1.35 12.66 -4.11
C ALA A 77 -2.17 11.89 -5.16
N ILE A 78 -3.40 12.33 -5.44
CA ILE A 78 -4.26 11.74 -6.48
C ILE A 78 -3.61 11.87 -7.86
N ILE A 79 -3.08 13.05 -8.21
CA ILE A 79 -2.39 13.27 -9.49
C ILE A 79 -1.17 12.36 -9.62
N ILE A 80 -0.35 12.24 -8.57
CA ILE A 80 0.81 11.35 -8.54
C ILE A 80 0.36 9.90 -8.79
N LEU A 81 -0.68 9.42 -8.12
CA LEU A 81 -1.20 8.06 -8.33
C LEU A 81 -1.68 7.82 -9.76
N LEU A 82 -2.34 8.80 -10.38
CA LEU A 82 -2.76 8.72 -11.78
C LEU A 82 -1.57 8.63 -12.73
N ILE A 83 -0.53 9.46 -12.51
CA ILE A 83 0.70 9.45 -13.32
C ILE A 83 1.42 8.10 -13.16
N ILE A 84 1.54 7.60 -11.94
CA ILE A 84 2.17 6.29 -11.67
C ILE A 84 1.38 5.16 -12.34
N GLY A 85 0.04 5.20 -12.29
CA GLY A 85 -0.80 4.23 -12.98
C GLY A 85 -0.58 4.22 -14.50
N ALA A 86 -0.51 5.41 -15.12
CA ALA A 86 -0.19 5.55 -16.53
C ALA A 86 1.22 5.04 -16.86
N LEU A 87 2.23 5.38 -16.04
CA LEU A 87 3.60 4.91 -16.21
C LEU A 87 3.71 3.40 -16.10
N SER A 88 3.02 2.80 -15.14
CA SER A 88 2.98 1.33 -14.97
C SER A 88 2.39 0.65 -16.20
N GLY A 89 1.32 1.21 -16.78
CA GLY A 89 0.73 0.72 -18.03
C GLY A 89 1.72 0.79 -19.21
N ILE A 90 2.45 1.90 -19.33
CA ILE A 90 3.49 2.07 -20.34
C ILE A 90 4.63 1.05 -20.15
N TRP A 91 5.08 0.83 -18.92
CA TRP A 91 6.13 -0.14 -18.62
C TRP A 91 5.73 -1.60 -18.92
N MET A 92 4.44 -1.92 -18.77
CA MET A 92 3.91 -3.23 -19.18
C MET A 92 3.95 -3.42 -20.70
N ILE A 93 3.51 -2.41 -21.45
CA ILE A 93 3.41 -2.50 -22.92
C ILE A 93 4.80 -2.39 -23.57
N SER A 94 5.69 -1.56 -23.04
CA SER A 94 7.05 -1.36 -23.57
C SER A 94 8.01 -2.50 -23.32
N GLY A 95 7.60 -3.51 -22.51
CA GLY A 95 8.44 -4.64 -22.17
C GLY A 95 9.35 -4.44 -20.96
N VAL A 96 9.37 -3.27 -20.34
CA VAL A 96 10.20 -3.01 -19.13
C VAL A 96 9.85 -3.97 -18.01
N VAL A 97 8.57 -4.07 -17.63
CA VAL A 97 8.13 -5.00 -16.58
C VAL A 97 8.35 -6.47 -16.99
N PRO A 98 7.95 -6.91 -18.19
CA PRO A 98 8.29 -8.25 -18.69
C PRO A 98 9.77 -8.60 -18.61
N THR A 99 10.66 -7.68 -18.97
CA THR A 99 12.11 -7.87 -18.89
C THR A 99 12.58 -8.02 -17.44
N LEU A 100 12.07 -7.18 -16.53
CA LEU A 100 12.37 -7.29 -15.09
C LEU A 100 11.88 -8.62 -14.51
N ILE A 101 10.72 -9.11 -14.94
CA ILE A 101 10.18 -10.42 -14.52
C ILE A 101 11.10 -11.52 -15.04
N TYR A 102 11.46 -11.50 -16.32
CA TYR A 102 12.31 -12.51 -16.94
C TYR A 102 13.68 -12.67 -16.22
N TYR A 103 14.41 -11.57 -16.03
CA TYR A 103 15.69 -11.61 -15.33
C TYR A 103 15.55 -11.83 -13.83
N GLY A 104 14.51 -11.28 -13.22
CA GLY A 104 14.24 -11.46 -11.80
C GLY A 104 14.00 -12.91 -11.42
N MET A 105 13.30 -13.67 -12.27
CA MET A 105 13.09 -15.11 -12.07
C MET A 105 14.39 -15.92 -12.13
N GLN A 106 15.40 -15.44 -12.87
CA GLN A 106 16.69 -16.12 -12.98
C GLN A 106 17.63 -15.81 -11.80
N ILE A 107 17.48 -14.64 -11.19
CA ILE A 107 18.37 -14.15 -10.12
C ILE A 107 17.85 -14.52 -8.75
N ILE A 108 16.53 -14.42 -8.54
CA ILE A 108 15.91 -14.57 -7.20
C ILE A 108 15.46 -16.02 -7.04
N HIS A 109 16.12 -16.74 -6.12
CA HIS A 109 15.74 -18.11 -5.80
C HIS A 109 14.38 -18.13 -5.08
N PRO A 110 13.42 -19.01 -5.48
CA PRO A 110 12.08 -19.04 -4.91
C PRO A 110 12.04 -19.11 -3.38
N SER A 111 12.86 -19.94 -2.76
CA SER A 111 12.87 -20.10 -1.30
C SER A 111 13.16 -18.80 -0.53
N PHE A 112 13.86 -17.86 -1.13
CA PHE A 112 14.19 -16.57 -0.52
C PHE A 112 13.44 -15.40 -1.16
N PHE A 113 12.53 -15.68 -2.08
CA PHE A 113 11.83 -14.65 -2.86
C PHE A 113 11.11 -13.63 -1.98
N LEU A 114 10.29 -14.09 -1.02
CA LEU A 114 9.51 -13.19 -0.15
C LEU A 114 10.41 -12.29 0.71
N ALA A 115 11.45 -12.86 1.31
CA ALA A 115 12.39 -12.08 2.13
C ALA A 115 13.20 -11.09 1.27
N SER A 116 13.67 -11.51 0.09
CA SER A 116 14.40 -10.65 -0.85
C SER A 116 13.50 -9.51 -1.35
N THR A 117 12.24 -9.81 -1.68
CA THR A 117 11.22 -8.83 -2.08
C THR A 117 11.02 -7.76 -1.00
N CYS A 118 10.87 -8.18 0.26
CA CYS A 118 10.73 -7.25 1.38
C CYS A 118 11.96 -6.35 1.53
N ILE A 119 13.17 -6.90 1.44
CA ILE A 119 14.43 -6.14 1.54
C ILE A 119 14.59 -5.17 0.36
N ILE A 120 14.34 -5.60 -0.87
CA ILE A 120 14.43 -4.75 -2.07
C ILE A 120 13.47 -3.58 -1.95
N CYS A 121 12.21 -3.83 -1.59
CA CYS A 121 11.21 -2.78 -1.39
C CYS A 121 11.61 -1.84 -0.25
N ALA A 122 12.18 -2.35 0.84
CA ALA A 122 12.65 -1.53 1.95
C ALA A 122 13.77 -0.57 1.51
N LEU A 123 14.77 -1.07 0.80
CA LEU A 123 15.89 -0.27 0.31
C LEU A 123 15.42 0.82 -0.66
N ILE A 124 14.61 0.46 -1.65
CA ILE A 124 14.09 1.42 -2.64
C ILE A 124 13.21 2.47 -1.95
N SER A 125 12.37 2.08 -1.00
CA SER A 125 11.51 2.99 -0.28
C SER A 125 12.28 3.95 0.63
N VAL A 126 13.38 3.50 1.26
CA VAL A 126 14.29 4.42 1.97
C VAL A 126 14.88 5.47 1.03
N MET A 127 15.28 5.05 -0.17
CA MET A 127 15.90 5.94 -1.17
C MET A 127 14.89 6.92 -1.77
N THR A 128 13.67 6.49 -2.04
CA THR A 128 12.63 7.32 -2.67
C THR A 128 11.83 8.15 -1.66
N GLY A 129 11.78 7.73 -0.41
CA GLY A 129 10.95 8.34 0.64
C GLY A 129 9.46 8.11 0.47
N SER A 130 9.05 7.10 -0.34
CA SER A 130 7.64 6.87 -0.64
C SER A 130 7.32 5.39 -0.79
N SER A 131 6.46 4.89 0.10
CA SER A 131 5.91 3.54 0.00
C SER A 131 5.03 3.37 -1.25
N TRP A 132 4.24 4.37 -1.59
CA TRP A 132 3.35 4.34 -2.76
C TRP A 132 4.14 4.21 -4.06
N THR A 133 5.19 5.02 -4.23
CA THR A 133 6.06 4.95 -5.40
C THR A 133 6.72 3.59 -5.52
N THR A 134 7.24 3.05 -4.42
CA THR A 134 7.88 1.73 -4.40
C THR A 134 6.92 0.61 -4.78
N ILE A 135 5.71 0.59 -4.20
CA ILE A 135 4.68 -0.42 -4.50
C ILE A 135 4.27 -0.35 -5.98
N ALA A 136 4.01 0.86 -6.47
CA ALA A 136 3.49 1.06 -7.82
C ALA A 136 4.56 0.97 -8.93
N THR A 137 5.83 0.87 -8.60
CA THR A 137 6.92 0.69 -9.57
C THR A 137 7.52 -0.70 -9.46
N ILE A 138 8.54 -0.88 -8.63
CA ILE A 138 9.21 -2.18 -8.49
C ILE A 138 8.28 -3.27 -7.95
N GLY A 139 7.28 -2.89 -7.13
CA GLY A 139 6.30 -3.84 -6.60
C GLY A 139 5.51 -4.57 -7.69
N ILE A 140 5.20 -3.91 -8.81
CA ILE A 140 4.50 -4.56 -9.95
C ILE A 140 5.37 -5.65 -10.57
N ALA A 141 6.65 -5.38 -10.77
CA ALA A 141 7.59 -6.37 -11.30
C ALA A 141 7.76 -7.56 -10.33
N LEU A 142 7.93 -7.28 -9.04
CA LEU A 142 8.04 -8.30 -8.01
C LEU A 142 6.75 -9.13 -7.86
N MET A 143 5.58 -8.51 -8.03
CA MET A 143 4.30 -9.22 -8.09
C MET A 143 4.28 -10.22 -9.25
N GLY A 144 4.74 -9.81 -10.43
CA GLY A 144 4.85 -10.68 -11.59
C GLY A 144 5.85 -11.84 -11.39
N ILE A 145 7.02 -11.57 -10.80
CA ILE A 145 8.02 -12.60 -10.48
C ILE A 145 7.46 -13.63 -9.50
N GLY A 146 6.81 -13.17 -8.43
CA GLY A 146 6.25 -14.06 -7.40
C GLY A 146 5.13 -14.94 -7.95
N LYS A 147 4.25 -14.40 -8.79
CA LYS A 147 3.21 -15.18 -9.50
C LYS A 147 3.83 -16.23 -10.41
N ALA A 148 4.86 -15.87 -11.17
CA ALA A 148 5.58 -16.81 -12.04
C ALA A 148 6.28 -17.92 -11.24
N GLN A 149 6.69 -17.65 -10.00
CA GLN A 149 7.25 -18.64 -9.06
C GLN A 149 6.18 -19.42 -8.27
N GLY A 150 4.88 -19.15 -8.50
CA GLY A 150 3.77 -19.89 -7.92
C GLY A 150 3.36 -19.44 -6.52
N PHE A 151 3.80 -18.27 -6.06
CA PHE A 151 3.34 -17.71 -4.78
C PHE A 151 1.93 -17.14 -4.86
N GLU A 152 1.17 -17.29 -3.79
CA GLU A 152 -0.13 -16.63 -3.65
C GLU A 152 0.02 -15.10 -3.56
N ASP A 153 -0.90 -14.38 -4.20
CA ASP A 153 -0.89 -12.91 -4.27
C ASP A 153 -0.77 -12.23 -2.91
N GLY A 154 -1.40 -12.79 -1.87
CA GLY A 154 -1.37 -12.25 -0.51
C GLY A 154 0.03 -12.25 0.10
N TRP A 155 0.82 -13.29 -0.10
CA TRP A 155 2.20 -13.37 0.39
C TRP A 155 3.12 -12.38 -0.33
N ILE A 156 2.99 -12.29 -1.66
CA ILE A 156 3.79 -11.37 -2.47
C ILE A 156 3.47 -9.92 -2.10
N ALA A 157 2.19 -9.57 -2.06
CA ALA A 157 1.73 -8.24 -1.67
C ALA A 157 2.17 -7.89 -0.25
N GLY A 158 2.06 -8.83 0.69
CA GLY A 158 2.52 -8.67 2.07
C GLY A 158 4.00 -8.34 2.15
N ALA A 159 4.86 -9.03 1.39
CA ALA A 159 6.29 -8.78 1.35
C ALA A 159 6.62 -7.40 0.75
N ILE A 160 5.99 -7.04 -0.37
CA ILE A 160 6.15 -5.73 -1.03
C ILE A 160 5.75 -4.60 -0.09
N ILE A 161 4.55 -4.68 0.49
CA ILE A 161 3.99 -3.64 1.35
C ILE A 161 4.82 -3.49 2.62
N SER A 162 5.19 -4.59 3.27
CA SER A 162 5.99 -4.57 4.51
C SER A 162 7.33 -3.87 4.30
N GLY A 163 8.02 -4.19 3.21
CA GLY A 163 9.29 -3.54 2.86
C GLY A 163 9.10 -2.06 2.53
N ALA A 164 8.12 -1.74 1.69
CA ALA A 164 7.86 -0.37 1.25
C ALA A 164 7.50 0.54 2.43
N TYR A 165 6.65 0.10 3.34
CA TYR A 165 6.28 0.88 4.53
C TYR A 165 7.42 1.01 5.53
N PHE A 166 8.24 -0.03 5.70
CA PHE A 166 9.44 0.08 6.52
C PHE A 166 10.36 1.18 6.01
N GLY A 167 10.66 1.17 4.71
CA GLY A 167 11.56 2.14 4.11
C GLY A 167 11.03 3.57 4.19
N ASP A 168 9.77 3.79 3.85
CA ASP A 168 9.09 5.07 3.95
C ASP A 168 9.18 5.63 5.38
N LYS A 169 8.90 4.80 6.38
CA LYS A 169 8.86 5.22 7.78
C LYS A 169 10.20 5.70 8.32
N ILE A 170 11.31 5.17 7.85
CA ILE A 170 12.66 5.56 8.30
C ILE A 170 13.41 6.48 7.34
N SER A 171 12.81 6.78 6.18
CA SER A 171 13.42 7.65 5.19
C SER A 171 13.42 9.11 5.64
N PRO A 172 14.56 9.82 5.53
CA PRO A 172 14.60 11.26 5.74
C PRO A 172 13.90 12.06 4.61
N LEU A 173 13.56 11.41 3.50
CA LEU A 173 12.87 12.01 2.36
C LEU A 173 11.34 11.81 2.44
N SER A 174 10.84 11.04 3.41
CA SER A 174 9.41 10.75 3.55
C SER A 174 8.65 11.96 4.09
N GLU A 175 7.59 12.32 3.37
CA GLU A 175 6.69 13.41 3.76
C GLU A 175 6.07 13.16 5.15
N THR A 176 5.69 11.92 5.45
CA THR A 176 5.08 11.55 6.73
C THR A 176 6.06 11.68 7.89
N THR A 177 7.31 11.28 7.69
CA THR A 177 8.40 11.38 8.68
C THR A 177 8.79 12.83 8.93
N ILE A 178 8.91 13.64 7.88
CA ILE A 178 9.19 15.08 7.95
C ILE A 178 8.05 15.79 8.68
N LEU A 179 6.80 15.52 8.30
CA LEU A 179 5.63 16.14 8.92
C LEU A 179 5.55 15.81 10.42
N ALA A 180 5.73 14.55 10.79
CA ALA A 180 5.69 14.12 12.19
C ALA A 180 6.78 14.80 13.02
N SER A 181 8.00 14.88 12.51
CA SER A 181 9.12 15.57 13.18
C SER A 181 8.83 17.07 13.37
N SER A 182 8.24 17.71 12.35
CA SER A 182 7.89 19.13 12.38
C SER A 182 6.78 19.45 13.40
N ILE A 183 5.72 18.61 13.44
CA ILE A 183 4.61 18.80 14.38
C ILE A 183 5.05 18.60 15.84
N THR A 184 5.99 17.67 16.07
CA THR A 184 6.49 17.37 17.42
C THR A 184 7.67 18.25 17.83
N ASP A 185 8.08 19.21 17.01
CA ASP A 185 9.27 20.05 17.21
C ASP A 185 10.51 19.24 17.58
N THR A 186 10.67 18.08 16.92
CA THR A 186 11.76 17.14 17.15
C THR A 186 12.68 17.12 15.94
N PRO A 187 14.02 17.20 16.09
CA PRO A 187 14.93 17.07 14.95
C PRO A 187 14.70 15.76 14.18
N LEU A 188 14.62 15.84 12.85
CA LEU A 188 14.25 14.75 11.95
C LEU A 188 15.02 13.44 12.23
N PHE A 189 16.34 13.51 12.29
CA PHE A 189 17.16 12.31 12.53
C PHE A 189 17.00 11.73 13.94
N ARG A 190 16.68 12.57 14.93
CA ARG A 190 16.36 12.08 16.27
C ARG A 190 15.01 11.35 16.26
N HIS A 191 14.04 11.86 15.56
CA HIS A 191 12.75 11.22 15.34
C HIS A 191 12.92 9.85 14.66
N ILE A 192 13.65 9.80 13.55
CA ILE A 192 13.94 8.54 12.80
C ILE A 192 14.64 7.54 13.73
N ARG A 193 15.68 7.96 14.44
CA ARG A 193 16.40 7.07 15.37
C ARG A 193 15.50 6.48 16.45
N TYR A 194 14.56 7.25 16.94
CA TYR A 194 13.58 6.76 17.93
C TYR A 194 12.61 5.76 17.30
N MET A 195 12.13 6.03 16.09
CA MET A 195 11.26 5.11 15.37
C MET A 195 11.92 3.78 15.04
N MET A 196 13.22 3.77 14.77
CA MET A 196 13.98 2.54 14.50
C MET A 196 13.92 1.53 15.66
N ILE A 197 13.72 1.97 16.90
CA ILE A 197 13.63 1.08 18.08
C ILE A 197 12.46 0.08 17.93
N THR A 198 11.36 0.49 17.33
CA THR A 198 10.20 -0.38 17.10
C THR A 198 10.18 -0.97 15.71
N THR A 199 10.61 -0.21 14.72
CA THR A 199 10.47 -0.57 13.31
C THR A 199 11.48 -1.65 12.90
N VAL A 200 12.74 -1.57 13.39
CA VAL A 200 13.75 -2.59 13.06
C VAL A 200 13.42 -3.96 13.64
N PRO A 201 13.05 -4.10 14.93
CA PRO A 201 12.61 -5.40 15.44
C PRO A 201 11.39 -5.97 14.69
N SER A 202 10.42 -5.12 14.31
CA SER A 202 9.28 -5.54 13.51
C SER A 202 9.71 -6.07 12.15
N LEU A 203 10.64 -5.40 11.46
CA LEU A 203 11.16 -5.89 10.17
C LEU A 203 11.88 -7.22 10.33
N ILE A 204 12.70 -7.40 11.37
CA ILE A 204 13.41 -8.67 11.62
C ILE A 204 12.41 -9.81 11.78
N ILE A 205 11.36 -9.63 12.59
CA ILE A 205 10.29 -10.62 12.76
C ILE A 205 9.61 -10.91 11.42
N THR A 206 9.29 -9.87 10.65
CA THR A 206 8.66 -9.97 9.33
C THR A 206 9.54 -10.76 8.35
N LEU A 207 10.85 -10.49 8.32
CA LEU A 207 11.80 -11.22 7.48
C LEU A 207 11.93 -12.70 7.88
N ILE A 208 11.88 -13.02 9.17
CA ILE A 208 11.85 -14.40 9.65
C ILE A 208 10.59 -15.10 9.13
N ILE A 209 9.42 -14.48 9.26
CA ILE A 209 8.15 -15.03 8.77
C ILE A 209 8.22 -15.27 7.26
N PHE A 210 8.67 -14.30 6.47
CA PHE A 210 8.78 -14.45 5.02
C PHE A 210 9.83 -15.48 4.61
N THR A 211 10.92 -15.61 5.36
CA THR A 211 11.93 -16.66 5.11
C THR A 211 11.33 -18.04 5.38
N VAL A 212 10.65 -18.22 6.51
CA VAL A 212 10.00 -19.50 6.83
C VAL A 212 8.93 -19.85 5.80
N ALA A 213 8.09 -18.88 5.43
CA ALA A 213 7.07 -19.07 4.40
C ALA A 213 7.68 -19.42 3.03
N GLY A 214 8.76 -18.75 2.64
CA GLY A 214 9.47 -19.05 1.39
C GLY A 214 10.15 -20.42 1.38
N LEU A 215 10.72 -20.84 2.50
CA LEU A 215 11.31 -22.19 2.65
C LEU A 215 10.26 -23.29 2.67
N SER A 216 9.06 -22.99 3.13
CA SER A 216 7.92 -23.93 3.14
C SER A 216 7.18 -23.98 1.80
N HIS A 217 7.53 -23.11 0.87
CA HIS A 217 6.96 -23.10 -0.47
C HIS A 217 7.62 -24.18 -1.33
N ASP A 218 6.81 -25.09 -1.88
CA ASP A 218 7.28 -26.13 -2.78
C ASP A 218 7.75 -25.50 -4.10
N ALA A 219 9.06 -25.34 -4.24
CA ALA A 219 9.71 -24.84 -5.47
C ALA A 219 9.64 -25.83 -6.66
N SER A 220 8.76 -26.84 -6.58
CA SER A 220 8.64 -27.92 -7.57
C SER A 220 8.08 -27.47 -8.94
N ASN A 221 7.69 -26.21 -9.08
CA ASN A 221 7.07 -25.70 -10.31
C ASN A 221 8.09 -25.03 -11.28
N THR A 222 9.29 -25.62 -11.41
CA THR A 222 10.29 -25.15 -12.37
C THR A 222 9.78 -25.17 -13.82
N GLN A 223 8.82 -26.05 -14.14
CA GLN A 223 8.16 -26.07 -15.46
C GLN A 223 7.37 -24.80 -15.72
N HIS A 224 6.61 -24.31 -14.73
CA HIS A 224 5.84 -23.08 -14.87
C HIS A 224 6.72 -21.83 -15.06
N ILE A 225 7.86 -21.78 -14.35
CA ILE A 225 8.85 -20.70 -14.53
C ILE A 225 9.41 -20.69 -15.95
N ALA A 226 9.75 -21.88 -16.49
CA ALA A 226 10.26 -22.03 -17.86
C ALA A 226 9.22 -21.66 -18.93
N GLU A 227 7.96 -22.05 -18.73
CA GLU A 227 6.85 -21.70 -19.61
C GLU A 227 6.61 -20.17 -19.63
N VAL A 228 6.57 -19.53 -18.47
CA VAL A 228 6.41 -18.08 -18.35
C VAL A 228 7.58 -17.34 -19.00
N ALA A 229 8.82 -17.79 -18.74
CA ALA A 229 10.01 -17.21 -19.35
C ALA A 229 10.02 -17.32 -20.87
N THR A 230 9.60 -18.46 -21.41
CA THR A 230 9.49 -18.68 -22.86
C THR A 230 8.42 -17.77 -23.46
N ALA A 231 7.24 -17.73 -22.86
CA ALA A 231 6.13 -16.89 -23.33
C ALA A 231 6.48 -15.38 -23.29
N LEU A 232 7.21 -14.93 -22.28
CA LEU A 232 7.68 -13.55 -22.18
C LEU A 232 8.70 -13.23 -23.29
N ASN A 233 9.65 -14.13 -23.53
CA ASN A 233 10.69 -13.94 -24.53
C ASN A 233 10.11 -13.93 -25.97
N GLU A 234 9.15 -14.79 -26.25
CA GLU A 234 8.45 -14.83 -27.55
C GLU A 234 7.64 -13.54 -27.82
N LYS A 235 6.97 -13.02 -26.79
CA LYS A 235 6.08 -11.87 -26.93
C LYS A 235 6.82 -10.53 -26.95
N PHE A 236 7.92 -10.40 -26.21
CA PHE A 236 8.62 -9.12 -25.99
C PHE A 236 10.01 -9.08 -26.60
N HIS A 237 10.52 -10.15 -27.26
CA HIS A 237 11.87 -10.23 -27.83
C HIS A 237 12.95 -9.71 -26.87
N ILE A 238 13.01 -10.29 -25.67
CA ILE A 238 13.91 -9.85 -24.62
C ILE A 238 15.35 -10.16 -25.05
N THR A 239 16.12 -9.11 -25.27
CA THR A 239 17.57 -9.19 -25.59
C THR A 239 18.38 -8.68 -24.38
N PRO A 240 19.58 -9.25 -24.14
CA PRO A 240 20.46 -8.80 -23.05
C PRO A 240 20.90 -7.35 -23.21
#